data_56b73b10981af5f678ee6c9a63a217f9
#
_entry.id   56b73b10981af5f678ee6c9a63a217f9
#
_cell.length_a   1.000
_cell.length_b   1.000
_cell.length_c   1.000
_cell.angle_alpha   90.00
_cell.angle_beta   90.00
_cell.angle_gamma   90.00
#
_symmetry.space_group_name_H-M   'P 1'
#
loop_
_entity.id
_entity.type
_entity.pdbx_description
1 polymer ?
#
loop_
_entity_poly.entity_id
_entity_poly.type
_entity_poly.pdbx_seq_one_letter_code
_entity_poly.pdbx_strand_id
1 'polypeptide(L)'
;LVAALIAVTSIFCFAGCGDSPEQKLANYVASDECQKELDSMKSTYESMMDVDVRAEGKSLVYDLTYKTELPEESLDTVKSGLESAFESLSSTYEGIANSIKESVGIDDPSVVVKINTKDGTNILSKTYNATK
;
A
#
# COMPACT_ATOMS: atom_id res chain seq x y z
N LEU A 1 11.91 11.59 -1.71
CA LEU A 1 12.26 10.16 -1.70
C LEU A 1 11.06 9.21 -1.57
N VAL A 2 9.87 9.74 -1.33
CA VAL A 2 8.61 8.98 -1.18
C VAL A 2 7.81 8.95 -2.50
N ALA A 3 8.27 9.69 -3.50
CA ALA A 3 7.55 9.87 -4.77
C ALA A 3 7.47 8.62 -5.67
N ALA A 4 8.15 7.54 -5.32
CA ALA A 4 8.19 6.33 -6.15
C ALA A 4 7.25 5.21 -5.68
N LEU A 5 6.45 5.43 -4.63
CA LEU A 5 5.39 4.50 -4.19
C LEU A 5 4.15 4.55 -5.09
N ILE A 6 4.34 5.03 -6.30
CA ILE A 6 3.25 5.34 -7.21
C ILE A 6 3.31 4.40 -8.38
N ALA A 7 2.27 3.77 -8.61
CA ALA A 7 1.77 3.19 -9.85
C ALA A 7 1.42 1.72 -9.75
N VAL A 8 0.37 1.45 -9.03
CA VAL A 8 -0.47 0.32 -9.40
C VAL A 8 -1.64 0.90 -10.20
N THR A 9 -1.41 1.16 -11.46
CA THR A 9 -2.46 1.61 -12.39
C THR A 9 -2.76 0.55 -13.44
N SER A 10 -2.62 -0.72 -13.09
CA SER A 10 -2.99 -1.79 -14.00
C SER A 10 -4.40 -2.26 -13.68
N ILE A 11 -5.31 -1.77 -14.47
CA ILE A 11 -6.74 -2.12 -14.41
C ILE A 11 -6.92 -3.53 -14.93
N PHE A 12 -7.26 -4.46 -14.05
CA PHE A 12 -7.66 -5.81 -14.45
C PHE A 12 -9.05 -6.17 -13.97
N CYS A 13 -9.86 -6.57 -14.93
CA CYS A 13 -11.16 -7.17 -14.67
C CYS A 13 -10.98 -8.61 -14.21
N PHE A 14 -10.91 -8.83 -12.90
CA PHE A 14 -11.11 -10.15 -12.33
C PHE A 14 -12.59 -10.32 -11.96
N ALA A 15 -13.35 -10.82 -12.89
CA ALA A 15 -14.71 -11.25 -12.65
C ALA A 15 -14.70 -12.62 -11.97
N GLY A 16 -14.41 -12.64 -10.67
CA GLY A 16 -14.67 -13.80 -9.83
C GLY A 16 -16.10 -13.71 -9.28
N CYS A 17 -17.05 -14.39 -9.90
CA CYS A 17 -18.38 -14.50 -9.33
C CYS A 17 -18.34 -15.39 -8.08
N GLY A 18 -18.68 -14.82 -6.91
CA GLY A 18 -18.86 -15.54 -5.66
C GLY A 18 -17.75 -15.44 -4.62
N ASP A 19 -16.64 -14.78 -4.93
CA ASP A 19 -15.54 -14.58 -3.96
C ASP A 19 -15.87 -13.45 -2.96
N SER A 20 -15.40 -13.61 -1.72
CA SER A 20 -15.47 -12.55 -0.71
C SER A 20 -14.58 -11.37 -1.15
N PRO A 21 -14.81 -10.15 -0.63
CA PRO A 21 -13.94 -9.00 -0.94
C PRO A 21 -12.46 -9.27 -0.65
N GLU A 22 -12.16 -9.93 0.45
CA GLU A 22 -10.79 -10.31 0.81
C GLU A 22 -10.19 -11.29 -0.20
N GLN A 23 -10.94 -12.27 -0.66
CA GLN A 23 -10.50 -13.23 -1.67
C GLN A 23 -10.23 -12.56 -3.02
N LYS A 24 -11.10 -11.63 -3.42
CA LYS A 24 -10.91 -10.82 -4.64
C LYS A 24 -9.64 -9.99 -4.57
N LEU A 25 -9.38 -9.33 -3.44
CA LEU A 25 -8.13 -8.59 -3.22
C LEU A 25 -6.91 -9.49 -3.18
N ALA A 26 -7.00 -10.64 -2.53
CA ALA A 26 -5.91 -11.62 -2.49
C ALA A 26 -5.56 -12.12 -3.90
N ASN A 27 -6.56 -12.38 -4.72
CA ASN A 27 -6.37 -12.76 -6.13
C ASN A 27 -5.73 -11.62 -6.94
N TYR A 28 -6.14 -10.38 -6.70
CA TYR A 28 -5.53 -9.21 -7.32
C TYR A 28 -4.05 -9.08 -6.94
N VAL A 29 -3.71 -9.19 -5.66
CA VAL A 29 -2.32 -9.16 -5.17
C VAL A 29 -1.48 -10.29 -5.78
N ALA A 30 -2.07 -11.47 -5.96
CA ALA A 30 -1.40 -12.63 -6.55
C ALA A 30 -1.27 -12.56 -8.08
N SER A 31 -1.89 -11.58 -8.73
CA SER A 31 -1.80 -11.43 -10.19
C SER A 31 -0.38 -11.12 -10.64
N ASP A 32 0.00 -11.59 -11.83
CA ASP A 32 1.34 -11.39 -12.39
C ASP A 32 1.72 -9.92 -12.49
N GLU A 33 0.75 -9.06 -12.73
CA GLU A 33 0.97 -7.62 -12.87
C GLU A 33 1.23 -6.95 -11.54
N CYS A 34 0.40 -7.24 -10.54
CA CYS A 34 0.63 -6.75 -9.20
C CYS A 34 1.99 -7.23 -8.65
N GLN A 35 2.34 -8.49 -8.92
CA GLN A 35 3.63 -9.05 -8.51
C GLN A 35 4.81 -8.37 -9.22
N LYS A 36 4.70 -8.05 -10.51
CA LYS A 36 5.75 -7.30 -11.23
C LYS A 36 5.96 -5.90 -10.66
N GLU A 37 4.87 -5.20 -10.35
CA GLU A 37 4.94 -3.88 -9.73
C GLU A 37 5.51 -3.95 -8.32
N LEU A 38 5.11 -4.95 -7.56
CA LEU A 38 5.65 -5.22 -6.23
C LEU A 38 7.15 -5.52 -6.27
N ASP A 39 7.60 -6.34 -7.23
CA ASP A 39 9.03 -6.65 -7.43
C ASP A 39 9.83 -5.40 -7.82
N SER A 40 9.27 -4.55 -8.67
CA SER A 40 9.85 -3.26 -9.04
C SER A 40 9.97 -2.33 -7.82
N MET A 41 8.93 -2.28 -7.00
CA MET A 41 8.92 -1.51 -5.76
C MET A 41 9.95 -2.06 -4.77
N LYS A 42 9.98 -3.37 -4.57
CA LYS A 42 10.98 -4.04 -3.72
C LYS A 42 12.41 -3.71 -4.18
N SER A 43 12.68 -3.79 -5.47
CA SER A 43 14.00 -3.44 -6.02
C SER A 43 14.37 -1.98 -5.78
N THR A 44 13.41 -1.07 -5.86
CA THR A 44 13.64 0.36 -5.63
C THR A 44 13.99 0.65 -4.17
N TYR A 45 13.35 -0.04 -3.23
CA TYR A 45 13.51 0.19 -1.79
C TYR A 45 14.39 -0.84 -1.09
N GLU A 46 14.93 -1.81 -1.80
CA GLU A 46 15.69 -2.96 -1.27
C GLU A 46 16.78 -2.58 -0.26
N SER A 47 17.43 -1.45 -0.47
CA SER A 47 18.50 -0.98 0.41
C SER A 47 18.00 -0.34 1.71
N MET A 48 16.74 0.08 1.75
CA MET A 48 16.20 0.89 2.85
C MET A 48 15.06 0.22 3.61
N MET A 49 14.18 -0.46 2.88
CA MET A 49 12.93 -0.99 3.44
C MET A 49 12.57 -2.35 2.84
N ASP A 50 11.95 -3.18 3.65
CA ASP A 50 11.20 -4.33 3.17
C ASP A 50 9.78 -3.89 2.85
N VAL A 51 9.27 -4.33 1.70
CA VAL A 51 7.92 -4.02 1.23
C VAL A 51 7.11 -5.29 1.17
N ASP A 52 5.94 -5.28 1.82
CA ASP A 52 4.93 -6.32 1.72
C ASP A 52 3.59 -5.72 1.32
N VAL A 53 2.86 -6.42 0.47
CA VAL A 53 1.50 -6.03 0.06
C VAL A 53 0.60 -7.22 0.24
N ARG A 54 -0.51 -7.02 0.95
CA ARG A 54 -1.47 -8.08 1.24
C ARG A 54 -2.89 -7.55 1.26
N ALA A 55 -3.84 -8.45 1.15
CA ALA A 55 -5.25 -8.17 1.34
C ALA A 55 -5.66 -8.46 2.79
N GLU A 56 -6.34 -7.51 3.41
CA GLU A 56 -6.98 -7.67 4.71
C GLU A 56 -8.43 -7.15 4.63
N GLY A 57 -9.42 -8.05 4.62
CA GLY A 57 -10.81 -7.67 4.45
C GLY A 57 -11.05 -6.95 3.12
N LYS A 58 -11.48 -5.70 3.18
CA LYS A 58 -11.66 -4.82 2.01
C LYS A 58 -10.47 -3.90 1.75
N SER A 59 -9.37 -4.09 2.45
CA SER A 59 -8.21 -3.21 2.42
C SER A 59 -7.03 -3.85 1.70
N LEU A 60 -6.43 -3.09 0.81
CA LEU A 60 -5.10 -3.38 0.28
C LEU A 60 -4.08 -2.75 1.21
N VAL A 61 -3.25 -3.57 1.84
CA VAL A 61 -2.29 -3.13 2.86
C VAL A 61 -0.88 -3.14 2.30
N TYR A 62 -0.25 -1.97 2.28
CA TYR A 62 1.18 -1.79 2.04
C TYR A 62 1.88 -1.72 3.38
N ASP A 63 2.72 -2.68 3.67
CA ASP A 63 3.47 -2.77 4.92
C ASP A 63 4.96 -2.60 4.63
N LEU A 64 5.52 -1.47 5.08
CA LEU A 64 6.89 -1.10 4.81
C LEU A 64 7.66 -1.06 6.13
N THR A 65 8.77 -1.79 6.18
CA THR A 65 9.60 -1.92 7.38
C THR A 65 11.02 -1.47 7.08
N TYR A 66 11.52 -0.52 7.86
CA TYR A 66 12.91 -0.07 7.75
C TYR A 66 13.88 -1.21 8.06
N LYS A 67 14.91 -1.34 7.24
CA LYS A 67 16.00 -2.31 7.46
C LYS A 67 17.07 -1.80 8.42
N THR A 68 17.14 -0.49 8.56
CA THR A 68 18.11 0.19 9.44
C THR A 68 17.40 0.66 10.71
N GLU A 69 18.08 0.58 11.82
CA GLU A 69 17.59 1.14 13.08
C GLU A 69 17.52 2.66 12.98
N LEU A 70 16.39 3.21 13.42
CA LEU A 70 16.21 4.64 13.51
C LEU A 70 16.42 5.07 14.98
N PRO A 71 17.25 6.10 15.23
CA PRO A 71 17.40 6.65 16.57
C PRO A 71 16.06 7.15 17.11
N GLU A 72 15.74 6.89 18.36
CA GLU A 72 14.49 7.32 18.99
C GLU A 72 14.26 8.83 18.83
N GLU A 73 15.32 9.61 18.98
CA GLU A 73 15.31 11.08 18.82
C GLU A 73 14.93 11.55 17.40
N SER A 74 15.06 10.70 16.40
CA SER A 74 14.71 11.01 15.00
C SER A 74 13.30 10.54 14.60
N LEU A 75 12.65 9.71 15.39
CA LEU A 75 11.35 9.11 15.05
C LEU A 75 10.26 10.16 14.82
N ASP A 76 10.18 11.18 15.64
CA ASP A 76 9.20 12.27 15.48
C ASP A 76 9.43 13.07 14.21
N THR A 77 10.69 13.33 13.85
CA THR A 77 11.05 14.02 12.61
C THR A 77 10.72 13.17 11.40
N VAL A 78 11.04 11.88 11.44
CA VAL A 78 10.71 10.91 10.38
C VAL A 78 9.19 10.81 10.22
N LYS A 79 8.45 10.68 11.31
CA LYS A 79 6.99 10.62 11.31
C LYS A 79 6.38 11.87 10.66
N SER A 80 6.80 13.06 11.08
CA SER A 80 6.31 14.34 10.52
C SER A 80 6.59 14.45 9.02
N GLY A 81 7.78 14.05 8.57
CA GLY A 81 8.14 14.01 7.16
C GLY A 81 7.28 13.04 6.36
N LEU A 82 7.02 11.86 6.91
CA LEU A 82 6.15 10.85 6.29
C LEU A 82 4.69 11.33 6.23
N GLU A 83 4.18 11.94 7.28
CA GLU A 83 2.82 12.51 7.30
C GLU A 83 2.63 13.52 6.16
N SER A 84 3.55 14.47 6.01
CA SER A 84 3.50 15.46 4.93
C SER A 84 3.59 14.82 3.55
N ALA A 85 4.45 13.82 3.37
CA ALA A 85 4.59 13.09 2.13
C ALA A 85 3.31 12.32 1.78
N PHE A 86 2.70 11.64 2.74
CA PHE A 86 1.45 10.90 2.53
C PHE A 86 0.23 11.79 2.33
N GLU A 87 0.20 12.98 2.91
CA GLU A 87 -0.82 13.99 2.56
C GLU A 87 -0.73 14.39 1.09
N SER A 88 0.47 14.61 0.59
CA SER A 88 0.70 14.94 -0.83
C SER A 88 0.33 13.79 -1.77
N LEU A 89 0.36 12.55 -1.29
CA LEU A 89 0.04 11.34 -2.05
C LEU A 89 -1.40 10.86 -1.85
N SER A 90 -2.21 11.56 -1.08
CA SER A 90 -3.58 11.12 -0.75
C SER A 90 -4.42 10.87 -2.01
N SER A 91 -4.38 11.77 -2.98
CA SER A 91 -5.11 11.61 -4.26
C SER A 91 -4.68 10.36 -5.02
N THR A 92 -3.40 9.99 -4.94
CA THR A 92 -2.87 8.80 -5.59
C THR A 92 -3.42 7.53 -4.95
N TYR A 93 -3.37 7.44 -3.63
CA TYR A 93 -3.89 6.28 -2.90
C TYR A 93 -5.41 6.16 -2.95
N GLU A 94 -6.14 7.27 -2.92
CA GLU A 94 -7.58 7.31 -3.18
C GLU A 94 -7.91 6.84 -4.60
N GLY A 95 -7.09 7.22 -5.57
CA GLY A 95 -7.18 6.73 -6.96
C GLY A 95 -7.01 5.21 -7.05
N ILE A 96 -6.07 4.64 -6.29
CA ILE A 96 -5.89 3.18 -6.20
C ILE A 96 -7.14 2.53 -5.59
N ALA A 97 -7.67 3.07 -4.50
CA ALA A 97 -8.89 2.57 -3.87
C ALA A 97 -10.09 2.62 -4.84
N ASN A 98 -10.25 3.71 -5.58
CA ASN A 98 -11.28 3.83 -6.62
C ASN A 98 -11.10 2.79 -7.74
N SER A 99 -9.87 2.56 -8.17
CA SER A 99 -9.55 1.54 -9.19
C SER A 99 -9.88 0.13 -8.69
N ILE A 100 -9.61 -0.17 -7.43
CA ILE A 100 -9.99 -1.44 -6.79
C ILE A 100 -11.52 -1.59 -6.81
N LYS A 101 -12.24 -0.55 -6.45
CA LYS A 101 -13.71 -0.56 -6.47
C LYS A 101 -14.26 -0.88 -7.86
N GLU A 102 -13.73 -0.20 -8.89
CA GLU A 102 -14.21 -0.33 -10.27
C GLU A 102 -13.77 -1.65 -10.92
N SER A 103 -12.52 -2.05 -10.73
CA SER A 103 -11.91 -3.17 -11.46
C SER A 103 -12.02 -4.50 -10.73
N VAL A 104 -11.93 -4.51 -9.41
CA VAL A 104 -12.04 -5.71 -8.59
C VAL A 104 -13.49 -5.94 -8.13
N GLY A 105 -14.31 -4.89 -8.15
CA GLY A 105 -15.72 -4.98 -7.78
C GLY A 105 -15.93 -5.17 -6.28
N ILE A 106 -15.23 -4.38 -5.49
CA ILE A 106 -15.37 -4.35 -4.03
C ILE A 106 -16.05 -3.05 -3.62
N ASP A 107 -17.11 -3.17 -2.83
CA ASP A 107 -17.77 -2.01 -2.26
C ASP A 107 -16.94 -1.42 -1.11
N ASP A 108 -16.70 -0.13 -1.17
CA ASP A 108 -15.97 0.65 -0.17
C ASP A 108 -14.58 0.06 0.20
N PRO A 109 -13.71 -0.18 -0.81
CA PRO A 109 -12.35 -0.62 -0.54
C PRO A 109 -11.52 0.51 0.04
N SER A 110 -10.44 0.15 0.73
CA SER A 110 -9.44 1.10 1.19
C SER A 110 -8.02 0.64 0.89
N VAL A 111 -7.12 1.59 0.87
CA VAL A 111 -5.68 1.36 0.83
C VAL A 111 -5.12 1.77 2.18
N VAL A 112 -4.39 0.88 2.83
CA VAL A 112 -3.72 1.14 4.11
C VAL A 112 -2.23 1.10 3.89
N VAL A 113 -1.53 2.15 4.32
CA VAL A 113 -0.07 2.20 4.29
C VAL A 113 0.45 2.23 5.70
N LYS A 114 1.27 1.25 6.04
CA LYS A 114 1.93 1.13 7.35
C LYS A 114 3.42 1.27 7.18
N ILE A 115 4.03 2.12 8.01
CA ILE A 115 5.48 2.30 8.07
C ILE A 115 5.93 1.85 9.46
N ASN A 116 6.89 0.94 9.50
CA ASN A 116 7.39 0.37 10.75
C ASN A 116 8.90 0.55 10.88
N THR A 117 9.36 0.58 12.11
CA THR A 117 10.79 0.46 12.44
C THR A 117 11.29 -0.96 12.15
N LYS A 118 12.61 -1.14 12.19
CA LYS A 118 13.26 -2.45 11.98
C LYS A 118 12.77 -3.53 12.94
N ASP A 119 12.41 -3.18 14.16
CA ASP A 119 11.87 -4.10 15.16
C ASP A 119 10.36 -4.36 15.03
N GLY A 120 9.72 -3.73 14.05
CA GLY A 120 8.29 -3.90 13.78
C GLY A 120 7.37 -2.91 14.50
N THR A 121 7.92 -1.94 15.22
CA THR A 121 7.12 -0.89 15.86
C THR A 121 6.52 0.04 14.80
N ASN A 122 5.21 0.24 14.82
CA ASN A 122 4.55 1.12 13.85
C ASN A 122 4.89 2.59 14.11
N ILE A 123 5.41 3.27 13.08
CA ILE A 123 5.70 4.70 13.09
C ILE A 123 4.46 5.47 12.62
N LEU A 124 3.86 5.05 11.53
CA LEU A 124 2.75 5.72 10.86
C LEU A 124 1.85 4.69 10.20
N SER A 125 0.56 4.93 10.28
CA SER A 125 -0.47 4.20 9.55
C SER A 125 -1.48 5.18 8.97
N LYS A 126 -1.71 5.12 7.66
CA LYS A 126 -2.69 5.94 6.95
C LYS A 126 -3.65 5.06 6.18
N THR A 127 -4.91 5.45 6.19
CA THR A 127 -5.99 4.78 5.44
C THR A 127 -6.59 5.74 4.43
N TYR A 128 -6.70 5.29 3.20
CA TYR A 128 -7.29 6.04 2.08
C TYR A 128 -8.49 5.26 1.55
N ASN A 129 -9.64 5.86 1.58
CA ASN A 129 -10.89 5.23 1.16
C ASN A 129 -11.21 5.59 -0.30
N ALA A 130 -11.95 4.72 -0.96
CA ALA A 130 -12.54 5.06 -2.24
C ALA A 130 -13.53 6.23 -2.06
N THR A 131 -13.46 7.19 -2.96
CA THR A 131 -14.28 8.43 -2.92
C THR A 131 -15.39 8.45 -3.97
N LYS A 132 -15.39 7.47 -4.86
CA LYS A 132 -16.36 7.34 -5.95
C LYS A 132 -17.19 6.07 -5.87
#